data_6de3bc65c37827e85a9c08cc51f94578
#
_entry.id   6de3bc65c37827e85a9c08cc51f94578
#
_cell.length_a   1.000
_cell.length_b   1.000
_cell.length_c   1.000
_cell.angle_alpha   90.00
_cell.angle_beta   90.00
_cell.angle_gamma   90.00
#
_symmetry.space_group_name_H-M   'P 1'
#
loop_
_entity.id
_entity.type
_entity.pdbx_description
1 polymer ?
#
loop_
_entity_poly.entity_id
_entity_poly.type
_entity_poly.pdbx_seq_one_letter_code
_entity_poly.pdbx_strand_id
1 'polypeptide(L)'
;GTNGYLLKEERLEQILAALTYLRFNISAAEADRYTGIHGCEKECYSRVIEIIKTCVKIKKEKNLDVTLGLQMVLLPEFVDQIIPLAKLGKELGVDYLVIKHCSDDETGSLGVDYSKYYEMADVLKKAETYSDDKYLVRAKWSKILSGGKRNYSRCYGPPFIMQFSGSGLVAPCGMLFND
;
A
#
# COMPACT_ATOMS: atom_id res chain seq x y z
N GLY A 1 -0.49 -1.84 8.56
CA GLY A 1 -1.21 -1.70 7.28
C GLY A 1 -2.59 -2.34 7.35
N THR A 2 -3.50 -1.85 6.54
CA THR A 2 -4.89 -2.32 6.49
C THR A 2 -5.47 -2.11 5.08
N ASN A 3 -6.54 -2.81 4.72
CA ASN A 3 -7.39 -2.44 3.59
C ASN A 3 -8.43 -1.37 3.96
N GLY A 4 -8.62 -1.10 5.25
CA GLY A 4 -9.50 -0.05 5.76
C GLY A 4 -10.98 -0.40 5.83
N TYR A 5 -11.44 -1.42 5.13
CA TYR A 5 -12.86 -1.71 4.93
C TYR A 5 -13.65 -1.96 6.23
N LEU A 6 -13.06 -2.71 7.16
CA LEU A 6 -13.70 -3.07 8.44
C LEU A 6 -13.43 -2.06 9.58
N LEU A 7 -12.70 -0.98 9.30
CA LEU A 7 -12.49 0.05 10.32
C LEU A 7 -13.82 0.75 10.65
N LYS A 8 -14.10 0.84 11.94
CA LYS A 8 -15.31 1.49 12.45
C LYS A 8 -15.01 2.94 12.79
N GLU A 9 -15.83 3.85 12.26
CA GLU A 9 -15.63 5.31 12.39
C GLU A 9 -15.54 5.75 13.84
N GLU A 10 -16.41 5.22 14.71
CA GLU A 10 -16.43 5.52 16.13
C GLU A 10 -15.15 5.15 16.89
N ARG A 11 -14.28 4.34 16.28
CA ARG A 11 -12.99 3.94 16.88
C ARG A 11 -11.78 4.62 16.26
N LEU A 12 -11.95 5.36 15.17
CA LEU A 12 -10.80 5.90 14.42
C LEU A 12 -9.97 6.85 15.25
N GLU A 13 -10.59 7.74 16.06
CA GLU A 13 -9.84 8.67 16.92
C GLU A 13 -8.92 7.91 17.90
N GLN A 14 -9.46 6.91 18.58
CA GLN A 14 -8.70 6.07 19.52
C GLN A 14 -7.57 5.32 18.83
N ILE A 15 -7.85 4.75 17.64
CA ILE A 15 -6.87 4.02 16.84
C ILE A 15 -5.74 4.97 16.40
N LEU A 16 -6.07 6.13 15.83
CA LEU A 16 -5.08 7.08 15.34
C LEU A 16 -4.21 7.65 16.43
N ALA A 17 -4.78 7.94 17.60
CA ALA A 17 -4.03 8.43 18.76
C ALA A 17 -3.01 7.41 19.31
N ALA A 18 -3.25 6.12 19.09
CA ALA A 18 -2.36 5.03 19.54
C ALA A 18 -1.30 4.62 18.51
N LEU A 19 -1.34 5.16 17.29
CA LEU A 19 -0.47 4.72 16.19
C LEU A 19 0.57 5.79 15.82
N THR A 20 1.79 5.35 15.54
CA THR A 20 2.81 6.17 14.87
C THR A 20 2.48 6.34 13.39
N TYR A 21 1.95 5.30 12.74
CA TYR A 21 1.49 5.39 11.35
C TYR A 21 0.35 4.42 11.06
N LEU A 22 -0.50 4.80 10.12
CA LEU A 22 -1.53 3.94 9.52
C LEU A 22 -1.39 3.98 7.99
N ARG A 23 -1.28 2.81 7.37
CA ARG A 23 -1.12 2.68 5.93
C ARG A 23 -2.24 1.87 5.32
N PHE A 24 -2.91 2.44 4.33
CA PHE A 24 -3.98 1.81 3.57
C PHE A 24 -3.42 1.13 2.32
N ASN A 25 -3.71 -0.15 2.13
CA ASN A 25 -3.43 -0.84 0.88
C ASN A 25 -4.55 -0.52 -0.12
N ILE A 26 -4.22 0.31 -1.10
CA ILE A 26 -5.11 0.74 -2.16
C ILE A 26 -4.32 0.81 -3.46
N SER A 27 -4.68 -0.01 -4.43
CA SER A 27 -3.89 -0.18 -5.65
C SER A 27 -4.52 0.47 -6.89
N ALA A 28 -5.65 1.16 -6.72
CA ALA A 28 -6.29 1.94 -7.79
C ALA A 28 -6.98 3.17 -7.23
N ALA A 29 -7.12 4.19 -8.08
CA ALA A 29 -7.82 5.45 -7.78
C ALA A 29 -9.26 5.48 -8.29
N GLU A 30 -9.67 4.50 -9.08
CA GLU A 30 -10.99 4.41 -9.70
C GLU A 30 -11.72 3.17 -9.23
N ALA A 31 -13.03 3.29 -8.94
CA ALA A 31 -13.83 2.21 -8.37
C ALA A 31 -13.78 0.93 -9.21
N ASP A 32 -13.94 1.02 -10.53
CA ASP A 32 -13.93 -0.15 -11.41
C ASP A 32 -12.58 -0.86 -11.44
N ARG A 33 -11.48 -0.09 -11.42
CA ARG A 33 -10.13 -0.63 -11.35
C ARG A 33 -9.84 -1.24 -9.98
N TYR A 34 -10.32 -0.58 -8.91
CA TYR A 34 -10.20 -1.08 -7.55
C TYR A 34 -10.90 -2.44 -7.37
N THR A 35 -12.14 -2.57 -7.86
CA THR A 35 -12.89 -3.82 -7.77
C THR A 35 -12.21 -4.95 -8.54
N GLY A 36 -11.66 -4.66 -9.74
CA GLY A 36 -10.91 -5.63 -10.53
C GLY A 36 -9.63 -6.13 -9.85
N ILE A 37 -8.93 -5.26 -9.11
CA ILE A 37 -7.70 -5.61 -8.39
C ILE A 37 -8.02 -6.36 -7.08
N HIS A 38 -9.02 -5.88 -6.33
CA HIS A 38 -9.28 -6.35 -4.97
C HIS A 38 -10.37 -7.43 -4.89
N GLY A 39 -11.04 -7.76 -6.01
CA GLY A 39 -12.07 -8.80 -6.07
C GLY A 39 -13.28 -8.49 -5.19
N CYS A 40 -13.72 -7.23 -5.16
CA CYS A 40 -14.80 -6.76 -4.29
C CYS A 40 -15.79 -5.88 -5.04
N GLU A 41 -16.91 -5.52 -4.43
CA GLU A 41 -17.93 -4.63 -4.99
C GLU A 41 -17.48 -3.15 -4.94
N LYS A 42 -18.11 -2.28 -5.74
CA LYS A 42 -17.78 -0.84 -5.83
C LYS A 42 -17.95 -0.10 -4.51
N GLU A 43 -18.89 -0.55 -3.69
CA GLU A 43 -19.15 -0.02 -2.35
C GLU A 43 -17.92 -0.15 -1.45
N CYS A 44 -17.09 -1.17 -1.65
CA CYS A 44 -15.84 -1.34 -0.90
C CYS A 44 -14.88 -0.18 -1.17
N TYR A 45 -14.75 0.26 -2.42
CA TYR A 45 -13.92 1.41 -2.77
C TYR A 45 -14.43 2.69 -2.08
N SER A 46 -15.72 2.98 -2.24
CA SER A 46 -16.34 4.17 -1.64
C SER A 46 -16.17 4.18 -0.12
N ARG A 47 -16.37 3.03 0.53
CA ARG A 47 -16.18 2.88 1.97
C ARG A 47 -14.74 3.15 2.39
N VAL A 48 -13.76 2.58 1.69
CA VAL A 48 -12.33 2.78 2.02
C VAL A 48 -11.94 4.25 1.85
N ILE A 49 -12.39 4.91 0.79
CA ILE A 49 -12.11 6.33 0.55
C ILE A 49 -12.70 7.19 1.69
N GLU A 50 -13.93 6.92 2.13
CA GLU A 50 -14.55 7.67 3.24
C GLU A 50 -13.82 7.45 4.57
N ILE A 51 -13.36 6.24 4.84
CA ILE A 51 -12.52 5.95 6.02
C ILE A 51 -11.21 6.74 5.97
N ILE A 52 -10.53 6.80 4.80
CA ILE A 52 -9.30 7.58 4.66
C ILE A 52 -9.55 9.07 4.89
N LYS A 53 -10.61 9.63 4.30
CA LYS A 53 -11.01 11.04 4.52
C LYS A 53 -11.29 11.32 5.99
N THR A 54 -12.01 10.43 6.66
CA THR A 54 -12.32 10.55 8.08
C THR A 54 -11.05 10.51 8.93
N CYS A 55 -10.10 9.61 8.61
CA CYS A 55 -8.80 9.57 9.30
C CYS A 55 -8.02 10.87 9.13
N VAL A 56 -7.96 11.42 7.92
CA VAL A 56 -7.28 12.69 7.64
C VAL A 56 -7.95 13.84 8.38
N LYS A 57 -9.28 13.87 8.42
CA LYS A 57 -10.06 14.86 9.16
C LYS A 57 -9.75 14.81 10.66
N ILE A 58 -9.85 13.63 11.28
CA ILE A 58 -9.57 13.43 12.70
C ILE A 58 -8.12 13.84 13.03
N LYS A 59 -7.14 13.41 12.22
CA LYS A 59 -5.74 13.80 12.39
C LYS A 59 -5.58 15.31 12.48
N LYS A 60 -6.21 16.06 11.57
CA LYS A 60 -6.14 17.53 11.52
C LYS A 60 -6.86 18.18 12.70
N GLU A 61 -8.10 17.77 12.98
CA GLU A 61 -8.93 18.36 14.04
C GLU A 61 -8.37 18.12 15.44
N LYS A 62 -7.76 16.97 15.66
CA LYS A 62 -7.20 16.58 16.96
C LYS A 62 -5.68 16.81 17.05
N ASN A 63 -5.08 17.37 16.00
CA ASN A 63 -3.63 17.60 15.91
C ASN A 63 -2.80 16.36 16.29
N LEU A 64 -3.16 15.19 15.73
CA LEU A 64 -2.50 13.93 16.03
C LEU A 64 -1.19 13.77 15.25
N ASP A 65 -0.16 13.27 15.93
CA ASP A 65 1.15 12.97 15.32
C ASP A 65 1.18 11.54 14.74
N VAL A 66 0.22 11.21 13.90
CA VAL A 66 0.16 9.95 13.19
C VAL A 66 0.43 10.16 11.71
N THR A 67 1.30 9.35 11.11
CA THR A 67 1.54 9.39 9.67
C THR A 67 0.51 8.54 8.93
N LEU A 68 -0.25 9.15 8.00
CA LEU A 68 -1.24 8.46 7.17
C LEU A 68 -0.70 8.23 5.77
N GLY A 69 -0.72 7.00 5.29
CA GLY A 69 -0.17 6.68 3.99
C GLY A 69 -1.00 5.73 3.16
N LEU A 70 -0.76 5.77 1.86
CA LEU A 70 -1.26 4.80 0.89
C LEU A 70 -0.13 3.87 0.45
N GLN A 71 -0.46 2.63 0.14
CA GLN A 71 0.43 1.68 -0.51
C GLN A 71 -0.24 1.09 -1.73
N MET A 72 0.42 1.26 -2.87
CA MET A 72 0.11 0.53 -4.09
C MET A 72 0.97 -0.73 -4.17
N VAL A 73 0.34 -1.89 -4.28
CA VAL A 73 0.98 -3.10 -4.79
C VAL A 73 0.72 -3.12 -6.28
N LEU A 74 1.74 -2.76 -7.05
CA LEU A 74 1.64 -2.59 -8.49
C LEU A 74 1.74 -3.93 -9.19
N LEU A 75 0.72 -4.27 -9.95
CA LEU A 75 0.74 -5.31 -10.97
C LEU A 75 0.92 -4.64 -12.34
N PRO A 76 1.68 -5.24 -13.27
CA PRO A 76 1.99 -4.62 -14.56
C PRO A 76 0.77 -4.14 -15.36
N GLU A 77 -0.32 -4.89 -15.32
CA GLU A 77 -1.58 -4.60 -16.00
C GLU A 77 -2.34 -3.38 -15.44
N PHE A 78 -1.92 -2.86 -14.30
CA PHE A 78 -2.52 -1.70 -13.63
C PHE A 78 -1.60 -0.47 -13.60
N VAL A 79 -0.65 -0.39 -14.53
CA VAL A 79 0.26 0.76 -14.70
C VAL A 79 -0.50 2.08 -14.90
N ASP A 80 -1.67 2.04 -15.51
CA ASP A 80 -2.58 3.17 -15.71
C ASP A 80 -3.05 3.81 -14.39
N GLN A 81 -3.01 3.09 -13.27
CA GLN A 81 -3.45 3.57 -11.97
C GLN A 81 -2.35 4.31 -11.17
N ILE A 82 -1.11 4.31 -11.64
CA ILE A 82 0.02 4.94 -10.92
C ILE A 82 -0.21 6.45 -10.76
N ILE A 83 -0.46 7.16 -11.84
CA ILE A 83 -0.66 8.61 -11.82
C ILE A 83 -2.00 9.01 -11.17
N PRO A 84 -3.15 8.38 -11.50
CA PRO A 84 -4.39 8.64 -10.80
C PRO A 84 -4.28 8.47 -9.29
N LEU A 85 -3.60 7.41 -8.81
CA LEU A 85 -3.45 7.17 -7.38
C LEU A 85 -2.52 8.18 -6.71
N ALA A 86 -1.46 8.64 -7.39
CA ALA A 86 -0.60 9.71 -6.89
C ALA A 86 -1.38 11.02 -6.70
N LYS A 87 -2.27 11.37 -7.63
CA LYS A 87 -3.16 12.52 -7.52
C LYS A 87 -4.16 12.35 -6.38
N LEU A 88 -4.84 11.20 -6.34
CA LEU A 88 -5.84 10.89 -5.31
C LEU A 88 -5.24 11.00 -3.90
N GLY A 89 -4.03 10.47 -3.67
CA GLY A 89 -3.38 10.57 -2.37
C GLY A 89 -3.16 12.03 -1.93
N LYS A 90 -2.76 12.89 -2.87
CA LYS A 90 -2.61 14.34 -2.64
C LYS A 90 -3.95 15.01 -2.33
N GLU A 91 -4.99 14.70 -3.10
CA GLU A 91 -6.35 15.23 -2.91
C GLU A 91 -6.97 14.79 -1.58
N LEU A 92 -6.76 13.55 -1.17
CA LEU A 92 -7.20 13.03 0.12
C LEU A 92 -6.46 13.68 1.29
N GLY A 93 -5.25 14.24 1.05
CA GLY A 93 -4.43 14.88 2.07
C GLY A 93 -3.73 13.90 3.00
N VAL A 94 -3.39 12.71 2.50
CA VAL A 94 -2.51 11.78 3.21
C VAL A 94 -1.05 12.25 3.14
N ASP A 95 -0.20 11.72 4.00
CA ASP A 95 1.19 12.18 4.09
C ASP A 95 2.08 11.54 3.01
N TYR A 96 1.74 10.31 2.55
CA TYR A 96 2.55 9.66 1.51
C TYR A 96 1.79 8.60 0.70
N LEU A 97 2.33 8.31 -0.48
CA LEU A 97 2.05 7.12 -1.28
C LEU A 97 3.36 6.35 -1.51
N VAL A 98 3.40 5.08 -1.18
CA VAL A 98 4.48 4.18 -1.59
C VAL A 98 4.00 3.21 -2.65
N ILE A 99 4.76 3.10 -3.75
CA ILE A 99 4.50 2.18 -4.86
C ILE A 99 5.56 1.08 -4.82
N LYS A 100 5.14 -0.17 -4.73
CA LYS A 100 6.04 -1.33 -4.79
C LYS A 100 5.50 -2.35 -5.78
N HIS A 101 6.39 -3.11 -6.43
CA HIS A 101 5.97 -4.23 -7.26
C HIS A 101 5.24 -5.30 -6.42
N CYS A 102 4.36 -6.05 -7.06
CA CYS A 102 3.85 -7.28 -6.49
C CYS A 102 5.01 -8.27 -6.31
N SER A 103 5.08 -8.92 -5.16
CA SER A 103 6.05 -10.00 -4.94
C SER A 103 5.34 -11.33 -5.11
N ASP A 104 5.89 -12.19 -5.94
CA ASP A 104 5.42 -13.56 -6.07
C ASP A 104 5.90 -14.43 -4.90
N ASP A 105 5.29 -15.57 -4.72
CA ASP A 105 5.75 -16.59 -3.79
C ASP A 105 6.98 -17.36 -4.36
N GLU A 106 7.45 -18.35 -3.63
CA GLU A 106 8.63 -19.15 -4.03
C GLU A 106 8.36 -20.03 -5.26
N THR A 107 7.11 -20.36 -5.50
CA THR A 107 6.69 -21.23 -6.59
C THR A 107 6.31 -20.46 -7.86
N GLY A 108 6.21 -19.12 -7.76
CA GLY A 108 5.77 -18.29 -8.88
C GLY A 108 4.30 -18.43 -9.18
N SER A 109 3.46 -18.71 -8.16
CA SER A 109 2.04 -19.02 -8.33
C SER A 109 1.21 -17.88 -8.91
N LEU A 110 1.65 -16.63 -8.73
CA LEU A 110 1.00 -15.45 -9.28
C LEU A 110 1.47 -15.13 -10.72
N GLY A 111 2.55 -15.78 -11.20
CA GLY A 111 3.08 -15.56 -12.53
C GLY A 111 3.56 -14.13 -12.80
N VAL A 112 4.12 -13.44 -11.81
CA VAL A 112 4.51 -12.03 -11.92
C VAL A 112 5.69 -11.88 -12.89
N ASP A 113 5.46 -11.21 -14.01
CA ASP A 113 6.51 -10.86 -14.96
C ASP A 113 7.29 -9.62 -14.48
N TYR A 114 8.38 -9.85 -13.78
CA TYR A 114 9.22 -8.78 -13.23
C TYR A 114 9.91 -7.92 -14.30
N SER A 115 10.06 -8.40 -15.54
CA SER A 115 10.69 -7.62 -16.62
C SER A 115 9.89 -6.38 -16.98
N LYS A 116 8.57 -6.46 -16.90
CA LYS A 116 7.65 -5.35 -17.20
C LYS A 116 7.82 -4.14 -16.28
N TYR A 117 8.33 -4.32 -15.06
CA TYR A 117 8.54 -3.19 -14.16
C TYR A 117 9.62 -2.23 -14.61
N TYR A 118 10.59 -2.69 -15.41
CA TYR A 118 11.62 -1.80 -15.98
C TYR A 118 11.02 -0.81 -16.97
N GLU A 119 10.01 -1.22 -17.73
CA GLU A 119 9.31 -0.39 -18.70
C GLU A 119 8.48 0.74 -18.04
N MET A 120 8.18 0.60 -16.74
CA MET A 120 7.38 1.57 -15.97
C MET A 120 8.23 2.65 -15.32
N ALA A 121 9.54 2.67 -15.55
CA ALA A 121 10.45 3.60 -14.86
C ALA A 121 10.03 5.06 -15.04
N ASP A 122 9.64 5.47 -16.24
CA ASP A 122 9.31 6.87 -16.53
C ASP A 122 7.97 7.29 -15.89
N VAL A 123 6.95 6.42 -15.90
CA VAL A 123 5.68 6.72 -15.24
C VAL A 123 5.83 6.76 -13.71
N LEU A 124 6.70 5.92 -13.14
CA LEU A 124 7.01 5.94 -11.71
C LEU A 124 7.75 7.23 -11.33
N LYS A 125 8.77 7.65 -12.09
CA LYS A 125 9.43 8.95 -11.90
C LYS A 125 8.44 10.10 -12.02
N LYS A 126 7.54 10.07 -13.01
CA LYS A 126 6.48 11.06 -13.15
C LYS A 126 5.54 11.08 -11.94
N ALA A 127 5.21 9.93 -11.36
CA ALA A 127 4.41 9.89 -10.14
C ALA A 127 5.12 10.57 -8.96
N GLU A 128 6.44 10.37 -8.82
CA GLU A 128 7.24 11.00 -7.76
C GLU A 128 7.25 12.54 -7.85
N THR A 129 7.01 13.13 -9.05
CA THR A 129 6.91 14.60 -9.21
C THR A 129 5.65 15.20 -8.58
N TYR A 130 4.66 14.41 -8.17
CA TYR A 130 3.51 14.89 -7.41
C TYR A 130 3.81 15.17 -5.92
N SER A 131 5.03 14.84 -5.48
CA SER A 131 5.50 15.14 -4.12
C SER A 131 5.63 16.65 -3.91
N ASP A 132 5.37 17.08 -2.68
CA ASP A 132 5.63 18.44 -2.17
C ASP A 132 6.01 18.37 -0.68
N ASP A 133 6.02 19.51 0.00
CA ASP A 133 6.40 19.61 1.42
C ASP A 133 5.46 18.84 2.37
N LYS A 134 4.25 18.49 1.93
CA LYS A 134 3.21 17.84 2.75
C LYS A 134 2.85 16.44 2.28
N TYR A 135 3.23 16.07 1.09
CA TYR A 135 2.88 14.80 0.48
C TYR A 135 4.07 14.18 -0.26
N LEU A 136 4.40 12.95 0.05
CA LEU A 136 5.51 12.22 -0.57
C LEU A 136 5.02 11.05 -1.41
N VAL A 137 5.33 11.04 -2.69
CA VAL A 137 5.18 9.85 -3.55
C VAL A 137 6.55 9.20 -3.71
N ARG A 138 6.64 7.90 -3.44
CA ARG A 138 7.88 7.16 -3.59
C ARG A 138 7.68 5.78 -4.18
N ALA A 139 8.37 5.51 -5.28
CA ALA A 139 8.54 4.17 -5.79
C ALA A 139 9.63 3.42 -5.00
N LYS A 140 9.40 2.15 -4.67
CA LYS A 140 10.42 1.30 -4.03
C LYS A 140 11.43 0.80 -5.07
N TRP A 141 12.29 1.69 -5.54
CA TRP A 141 13.25 1.43 -6.62
C TRP A 141 14.11 0.19 -6.37
N SER A 142 14.57 -0.02 -5.14
CA SER A 142 15.35 -1.21 -4.79
C SER A 142 14.61 -2.52 -5.04
N LYS A 143 13.27 -2.52 -4.92
CA LYS A 143 12.44 -3.67 -5.25
C LYS A 143 12.15 -3.75 -6.74
N ILE A 144 11.76 -2.62 -7.35
CA ILE A 144 11.43 -2.54 -8.78
C ILE A 144 12.62 -2.98 -9.63
N LEU A 145 13.83 -2.49 -9.32
CA LEU A 145 15.04 -2.81 -10.06
C LEU A 145 15.66 -4.18 -9.72
N SER A 146 15.18 -4.86 -8.69
CA SER A 146 15.67 -6.20 -8.33
C SER A 146 15.22 -7.30 -9.29
N GLY A 147 14.20 -7.04 -10.12
CA GLY A 147 13.62 -8.05 -11.02
C GLY A 147 13.12 -9.30 -10.27
N GLY A 148 12.60 -9.13 -9.07
CA GLY A 148 12.15 -10.23 -8.22
C GLY A 148 13.29 -10.97 -7.50
N LYS A 149 14.55 -10.70 -7.86
CA LYS A 149 15.71 -11.40 -7.29
C LYS A 149 16.10 -10.80 -5.92
N ARG A 150 16.55 -11.67 -5.04
CA ARG A 150 17.18 -11.29 -3.78
C ARG A 150 18.70 -11.25 -3.99
N ASN A 151 19.33 -10.16 -3.57
CA ASN A 151 20.78 -9.99 -3.61
C ASN A 151 21.49 -10.38 -2.30
N TYR A 152 20.82 -11.16 -1.47
CA TYR A 152 21.34 -11.66 -0.19
C TYR A 152 21.04 -13.13 -0.03
N SER A 153 21.96 -13.87 0.58
CA SER A 153 21.83 -15.30 0.87
C SER A 153 21.13 -15.58 2.20
N ARG A 154 21.07 -14.57 3.10
CA ARG A 154 20.48 -14.70 4.45
C ARG A 154 19.59 -13.49 4.74
N CYS A 155 18.38 -13.74 5.21
CA CYS A 155 17.48 -12.70 5.69
C CYS A 155 17.75 -12.40 7.16
N TYR A 156 18.02 -11.14 7.49
CA TYR A 156 18.18 -10.65 8.86
C TYR A 156 16.91 -10.02 9.44
N GLY A 157 15.77 -10.16 8.75
CA GLY A 157 14.47 -9.66 9.23
C GLY A 157 13.88 -10.43 10.42
N PRO A 158 14.00 -11.78 10.51
CA PRO A 158 13.32 -12.57 11.54
C PRO A 158 13.48 -12.06 12.99
N PRO A 159 14.65 -11.59 13.46
CA PRO A 159 14.79 -11.05 14.80
C PRO A 159 14.01 -9.76 15.07
N PHE A 160 13.58 -9.05 14.00
CA PHE A 160 12.96 -7.73 14.10
C PHE A 160 11.49 -7.71 13.69
N ILE A 161 11.01 -8.79 13.05
CA ILE A 161 9.65 -8.84 12.48
C ILE A 161 8.99 -10.12 12.92
N MET A 162 7.80 -9.98 13.48
CA MET A 162 6.90 -11.07 13.79
C MET A 162 5.55 -10.76 13.18
N GLN A 163 4.97 -11.73 12.48
CA GLN A 163 3.67 -11.60 11.84
C GLN A 163 2.70 -12.62 12.42
N PHE A 164 1.45 -12.21 12.55
CA PHE A 164 0.35 -13.04 13.00
C PHE A 164 -0.64 -13.20 11.84
N SER A 165 -1.00 -14.43 11.53
CA SER A 165 -2.07 -14.71 10.56
C SER A 165 -3.44 -14.52 11.19
N GLY A 166 -4.48 -14.46 10.36
CA GLY A 166 -5.87 -14.43 10.82
C GLY A 166 -6.31 -15.70 11.57
N SER A 167 -5.60 -16.82 11.39
CA SER A 167 -5.79 -18.10 12.10
C SER A 167 -4.98 -18.21 13.39
N GLY A 168 -4.19 -17.18 13.75
CA GLY A 168 -3.39 -17.17 14.97
C GLY A 168 -1.99 -17.80 14.83
N LEU A 169 -1.59 -18.19 13.61
CA LEU A 169 -0.22 -18.65 13.37
C LEU A 169 0.76 -17.47 13.48
N VAL A 170 1.99 -17.77 13.94
CA VAL A 170 3.04 -16.79 14.11
C VAL A 170 4.25 -17.16 13.25
N ALA A 171 4.72 -16.23 12.42
CA ALA A 171 5.89 -16.45 11.59
C ALA A 171 6.73 -15.16 11.45
N PRO A 172 8.04 -15.28 11.18
CA PRO A 172 8.89 -14.13 10.91
C PRO A 172 8.67 -13.51 9.52
N CYS A 173 7.90 -14.17 8.64
CA CYS A 173 7.58 -13.71 7.30
C CYS A 173 6.21 -14.22 6.87
N GLY A 174 5.42 -13.36 6.23
CA GLY A 174 4.09 -13.73 5.72
C GLY A 174 4.11 -14.82 4.63
N MET A 175 5.24 -15.00 3.96
CA MET A 175 5.43 -16.07 2.97
C MET A 175 5.48 -17.48 3.60
N LEU A 176 5.57 -17.56 4.92
CA LEU A 176 5.59 -18.83 5.65
C LEU A 176 4.21 -19.25 6.19
N PHE A 177 3.17 -18.54 5.81
CA PHE A 177 1.77 -18.88 6.16
C PHE A 177 1.07 -19.71 5.07
N ASN A 178 1.82 -20.24 4.12
CA ASN A 178 1.29 -21.09 3.05
C ASN A 178 1.03 -22.50 3.61
N ASP A 179 -0.16 -22.71 4.17
CA ASP A 179 -0.74 -24.01 4.49
C ASP A 179 -2.21 -24.05 4.05
#